data_aeb352d829f2a8365418c8d8c5c38923
#
_entry.id   aeb352d829f2a8365418c8d8c5c38923
#
_cell.length_a   1.000
_cell.length_b   1.000
_cell.length_c   1.000
_cell.angle_alpha   90.00
_cell.angle_beta   90.00
_cell.angle_gamma   90.00
#
_symmetry.space_group_name_H-M   'P 1'
#
loop_
_entity.id
_entity.type
_entity.pdbx_description
1 polymer ?
#
loop_
_entity_poly.entity_id
_entity_poly.type
_entity_poly.pdbx_seq_one_letter_code
_entity_poly.pdbx_strand_id
1 'polypeptide(L)'
;MGMSQVDMALWDIAGKYHEAPIYQLLGEYRTKLPAYASTMVGDDQPDGLSSPEAYADFAEQCLELGYPAYKIHWWRESSLKRRIKLLEVVADRVGGKMDLMLDPASSLLTWGDALQVGKACDEYGYYWLEDPY
;
A
#
# COMPACT_ATOMS: atom_id res chain seq x y z
N MET A 1 -0.27 -21.77 2.57
CA MET A 1 -1.50 -21.05 2.11
C MET A 1 -2.80 -21.84 2.35
N GLY A 2 -2.85 -23.17 2.25
CA GLY A 2 -4.11 -23.93 2.43
C GLY A 2 -4.74 -23.84 3.82
N MET A 3 -3.97 -23.71 4.90
CA MET A 3 -4.52 -23.63 6.27
C MET A 3 -5.29 -22.34 6.52
N SER A 4 -4.83 -21.20 6.02
CA SER A 4 -5.51 -19.92 6.21
C SER A 4 -6.90 -19.86 5.53
N GLN A 5 -7.04 -20.51 4.39
CA GLN A 5 -8.33 -20.61 3.68
C GLN A 5 -9.35 -21.44 4.45
N VAL A 6 -8.89 -22.56 5.06
CA VAL A 6 -9.74 -23.40 5.91
C VAL A 6 -10.14 -22.64 7.19
N ASP A 7 -9.19 -21.94 7.81
CA ASP A 7 -9.44 -21.12 9.00
C ASP A 7 -10.47 -20.02 8.73
N MET A 8 -10.32 -19.28 7.63
CA MET A 8 -11.30 -18.28 7.20
C MET A 8 -12.71 -18.88 6.99
N ALA A 9 -12.81 -20.06 6.36
CA ALA A 9 -14.09 -20.75 6.14
C ALA A 9 -14.74 -21.20 7.46
N LEU A 10 -13.94 -21.66 8.42
CA LEU A 10 -14.44 -22.05 9.76
C LEU A 10 -14.94 -20.83 10.54
N TRP A 11 -14.26 -19.69 10.48
CA TRP A 11 -14.73 -18.45 11.09
C TRP A 11 -16.00 -17.91 10.41
N ASP A 12 -16.13 -18.03 9.09
CA ASP A 12 -17.35 -17.67 8.37
C ASP A 12 -18.54 -18.55 8.80
N ILE A 13 -18.33 -19.84 8.94
CA ILE A 13 -19.33 -20.77 9.46
C ILE A 13 -19.74 -20.40 10.90
N ALA A 14 -18.75 -20.12 11.76
CA ALA A 14 -19.02 -19.73 13.14
C ALA A 14 -19.84 -18.42 13.20
N GLY A 15 -19.47 -17.42 12.41
CA GLY A 15 -20.21 -16.16 12.30
C GLY A 15 -21.66 -16.36 11.88
N LYS A 16 -21.89 -17.18 10.86
CA LYS A 16 -23.24 -17.55 10.40
C LYS A 16 -24.02 -18.34 11.43
N TYR A 17 -23.39 -19.30 12.08
CA TYR A 17 -24.03 -20.12 13.11
C TYR A 17 -24.48 -19.30 14.32
N HIS A 18 -23.66 -18.34 14.76
CA HIS A 18 -23.96 -17.47 15.90
C HIS A 18 -24.72 -16.19 15.51
N GLU A 19 -25.02 -16.01 14.22
CA GLU A 19 -25.68 -14.79 13.68
C GLU A 19 -24.93 -13.50 14.10
N ALA A 20 -23.60 -13.56 14.16
CA ALA A 20 -22.76 -12.47 14.61
C ALA A 20 -21.56 -12.26 13.66
N PRO A 21 -21.12 -10.99 13.44
CA PRO A 21 -19.89 -10.73 12.71
C PRO A 21 -18.69 -11.35 13.42
N ILE A 22 -17.69 -11.79 12.66
CA ILE A 22 -16.50 -12.46 13.21
C ILE A 22 -15.79 -11.58 14.24
N TYR A 23 -15.71 -10.26 14.03
CA TYR A 23 -15.05 -9.35 14.96
C TYR A 23 -15.72 -9.34 16.36
N GLN A 24 -17.03 -9.58 16.43
CA GLN A 24 -17.74 -9.71 17.71
C GLN A 24 -17.39 -11.03 18.40
N LEU A 25 -17.30 -12.12 17.65
CA LEU A 25 -16.87 -13.42 18.19
C LEU A 25 -15.44 -13.36 18.73
N LEU A 26 -14.59 -12.50 18.15
CA LEU A 26 -13.21 -12.27 18.58
C LEU A 26 -13.05 -11.24 19.70
N GLY A 27 -14.15 -10.68 20.25
CA GLY A 27 -14.13 -9.82 21.44
C GLY A 27 -14.38 -8.34 21.20
N GLU A 28 -14.76 -7.93 20.00
CA GLU A 28 -15.26 -6.58 19.64
C GLU A 28 -14.58 -5.40 20.35
N TYR A 29 -13.32 -5.14 20.01
CA TYR A 29 -12.61 -4.00 20.59
C TYR A 29 -12.90 -2.69 19.83
N ARG A 30 -13.07 -2.76 18.50
CA ARG A 30 -13.32 -1.60 17.63
C ARG A 30 -14.33 -1.92 16.54
N THR A 31 -15.24 -0.99 16.32
CA THR A 31 -16.24 -1.05 15.23
C THR A 31 -15.82 -0.21 14.01
N LYS A 32 -14.80 0.64 14.15
CA LYS A 32 -14.28 1.52 13.11
C LYS A 32 -12.74 1.57 13.18
N LEU A 33 -12.10 1.37 12.05
CA LEU A 33 -10.64 1.44 11.89
C LEU A 33 -10.27 2.50 10.84
N PRO A 34 -9.14 3.22 11.01
CA PRO A 34 -8.58 4.01 9.92
C PRO A 34 -8.13 3.06 8.80
N ALA A 35 -8.30 3.51 7.57
CA ALA A 35 -7.87 2.76 6.38
C ALA A 35 -7.00 3.65 5.50
N TYR A 36 -6.02 3.05 4.84
CA TYR A 36 -5.28 3.70 3.78
C TYR A 36 -5.73 3.20 2.40
N ALA A 37 -5.62 4.05 1.40
CA ALA A 37 -5.73 3.62 0.01
C ALA A 37 -4.45 2.86 -0.39
N SER A 38 -4.59 1.76 -1.13
CA SER A 38 -3.43 0.99 -1.60
C SER A 38 -3.57 0.71 -3.09
N THR A 39 -2.52 0.99 -3.86
CA THR A 39 -2.48 0.57 -5.25
C THR A 39 -2.16 -0.92 -5.36
N MET A 40 -2.57 -1.53 -6.46
CA MET A 40 -1.96 -2.75 -6.98
C MET A 40 -0.66 -2.42 -7.70
N VAL A 41 0.08 -3.44 -8.09
CA VAL A 41 1.29 -3.26 -8.92
C VAL A 41 0.93 -2.48 -10.18
N GLY A 42 1.66 -1.42 -10.45
CA GLY A 42 1.46 -0.57 -11.62
C GLY A 42 1.77 -1.30 -12.92
N ASP A 43 1.11 -0.90 -13.97
CA ASP A 43 1.35 -1.37 -15.34
C ASP A 43 1.64 -0.18 -16.29
N ASP A 44 2.23 -0.47 -17.42
CA ASP A 44 2.57 0.52 -18.43
C ASP A 44 1.44 0.69 -19.49
N GLN A 45 0.18 0.36 -19.13
CA GLN A 45 -0.97 0.61 -19.99
C GLN A 45 -1.39 2.10 -19.94
N PRO A 46 -1.93 2.65 -21.03
CA PRO A 46 -2.28 4.07 -21.10
C PRO A 46 -3.25 4.55 -19.99
N ASP A 47 -4.17 3.69 -19.57
CA ASP A 47 -5.16 4.00 -18.53
C ASP A 47 -4.75 3.45 -17.14
N GLY A 48 -3.53 2.90 -17.04
CA GLY A 48 -2.99 2.33 -15.81
C GLY A 48 -2.09 3.31 -15.06
N LEU A 49 -1.50 2.82 -13.98
CA LEU A 49 -0.49 3.57 -13.21
C LEU A 49 0.87 3.49 -13.95
N SER A 50 0.95 4.07 -15.14
CA SER A 50 2.07 3.92 -16.08
C SER A 50 3.19 4.95 -15.90
N SER A 51 2.99 5.97 -15.06
CA SER A 51 4.00 7.00 -14.80
C SER A 51 3.99 7.48 -13.35
N PRO A 52 5.06 8.14 -12.86
CA PRO A 52 5.05 8.80 -11.55
C PRO A 52 3.88 9.77 -11.37
N GLU A 53 3.54 10.51 -12.42
CA GLU A 53 2.45 11.48 -12.44
C GLU A 53 1.09 10.78 -12.29
N ALA A 54 0.87 9.65 -12.96
CA ALA A 54 -0.37 8.86 -12.84
C ALA A 54 -0.60 8.35 -11.39
N TYR A 55 0.48 7.94 -10.70
CA TYR A 55 0.40 7.61 -9.28
C TYR A 55 0.07 8.83 -8.41
N ALA A 56 0.66 9.97 -8.72
CA ALA A 56 0.39 11.21 -7.97
C ALA A 56 -1.05 11.70 -8.19
N ASP A 57 -1.56 11.63 -9.42
CA ASP A 57 -2.96 11.96 -9.74
C ASP A 57 -3.93 11.02 -9.01
N PHE A 58 -3.60 9.73 -8.92
CA PHE A 58 -4.40 8.78 -8.15
C PHE A 58 -4.32 9.04 -6.63
N ALA A 59 -3.15 9.43 -6.13
CA ALA A 59 -2.99 9.82 -4.72
C ALA A 59 -3.84 11.06 -4.36
N GLU A 60 -3.92 12.05 -5.26
CA GLU A 60 -4.81 13.20 -5.06
C GLU A 60 -6.28 12.78 -5.03
N GLN A 61 -6.71 11.89 -5.92
CA GLN A 61 -8.08 11.34 -5.88
C GLN A 61 -8.37 10.62 -4.56
N CYS A 62 -7.41 9.84 -4.05
CA CYS A 62 -7.54 9.20 -2.74
C CYS A 62 -7.67 10.22 -1.59
N LEU A 63 -6.88 11.30 -1.64
CA LEU A 63 -6.96 12.40 -0.68
C LEU A 63 -8.33 13.09 -0.72
N GLU A 64 -8.85 13.38 -1.92
CA GLU A 64 -10.18 13.97 -2.13
C GLU A 64 -11.32 13.06 -1.62
N LEU A 65 -11.14 11.73 -1.71
CA LEU A 65 -12.05 10.74 -1.14
C LEU A 65 -11.96 10.63 0.40
N GLY A 66 -11.01 11.34 1.02
CA GLY A 66 -10.84 11.40 2.47
C GLY A 66 -9.98 10.31 3.07
N TYR A 67 -9.17 9.60 2.29
CA TYR A 67 -8.18 8.67 2.83
C TYR A 67 -7.04 9.45 3.52
N PRO A 68 -6.71 9.10 4.77
CA PRO A 68 -5.64 9.78 5.51
C PRO A 68 -4.24 9.32 5.11
N ALA A 69 -4.14 8.23 4.36
CA ALA A 69 -2.87 7.62 3.98
C ALA A 69 -2.95 6.88 2.64
N TYR A 70 -1.81 6.75 1.97
CA TYR A 70 -1.69 6.13 0.67
C TYR A 70 -0.46 5.22 0.60
N LYS A 71 -0.66 3.94 0.18
CA LYS A 71 0.41 2.95 0.02
C LYS A 71 0.64 2.64 -1.45
N ILE A 72 1.87 2.78 -1.90
CA ILE A 72 2.30 2.52 -3.27
C ILE A 72 2.78 1.08 -3.39
N HIS A 73 2.27 0.34 -4.39
CA HIS A 73 2.95 -0.78 -5.03
C HIS A 73 3.39 -0.32 -6.41
N TRP A 74 4.69 -0.32 -6.66
CA TRP A 74 5.23 0.17 -7.92
C TRP A 74 5.29 -0.89 -9.03
N TRP A 75 5.85 -0.56 -10.18
CA TRP A 75 6.06 -1.49 -11.29
C TRP A 75 7.06 -2.59 -10.92
N ARG A 76 6.75 -3.83 -11.29
CA ARG A 76 7.66 -4.99 -11.08
C ARG A 76 8.96 -4.81 -11.85
N GLU A 77 8.86 -4.40 -13.12
CA GLU A 77 9.99 -4.19 -14.01
C GLU A 77 10.17 -2.69 -14.25
N SER A 78 11.11 -2.09 -13.57
CA SER A 78 11.40 -0.67 -13.69
C SER A 78 12.81 -0.36 -13.15
N SER A 79 13.46 0.66 -13.71
CA SER A 79 14.74 1.11 -13.18
C SER A 79 14.59 1.71 -11.78
N LEU A 80 15.61 1.54 -10.94
CA LEU A 80 15.64 2.15 -9.60
C LEU A 80 15.44 3.67 -9.65
N LYS A 81 16.03 4.33 -10.66
CA LYS A 81 15.85 5.78 -10.88
C LYS A 81 14.39 6.17 -11.08
N ARG A 82 13.64 5.40 -11.89
CA ARG A 82 12.20 5.65 -12.12
C ARG A 82 11.39 5.44 -10.86
N ARG A 83 11.74 4.42 -10.07
CA ARG A 83 11.10 4.11 -8.78
C ARG A 83 11.32 5.22 -7.76
N ILE A 84 12.55 5.72 -7.63
CA ILE A 84 12.85 6.86 -6.73
C ILE A 84 12.14 8.13 -7.22
N LYS A 85 12.09 8.39 -8.54
CA LYS A 85 11.35 9.53 -9.09
C LYS A 85 9.84 9.44 -8.79
N LEU A 86 9.26 8.25 -8.76
CA LEU A 86 7.88 8.04 -8.34
C LEU A 86 7.67 8.53 -6.89
N LEU A 87 8.55 8.17 -5.97
CA LEU A 87 8.45 8.58 -4.56
C LEU A 87 8.50 10.11 -4.41
N GLU A 88 9.43 10.75 -5.11
CA GLU A 88 9.56 12.21 -5.15
C GLU A 88 8.26 12.86 -5.64
N VAL A 89 7.76 12.47 -6.82
CA VAL A 89 6.60 13.11 -7.47
C VAL A 89 5.32 12.95 -6.63
N VAL A 90 5.12 11.78 -6.02
CA VAL A 90 3.96 11.59 -5.14
C VAL A 90 4.10 12.41 -3.85
N ALA A 91 5.29 12.45 -3.25
CA ALA A 91 5.54 13.24 -2.06
C ALA A 91 5.36 14.75 -2.30
N ASP A 92 5.85 15.25 -3.43
CA ASP A 92 5.66 16.66 -3.83
C ASP A 92 4.17 17.04 -3.97
N ARG A 93 3.33 16.09 -4.42
CA ARG A 93 1.92 16.33 -4.70
C ARG A 93 1.03 16.27 -3.44
N VAL A 94 1.22 15.23 -2.63
CA VAL A 94 0.32 14.94 -1.50
C VAL A 94 1.05 14.79 -0.15
N GLY A 95 2.38 14.87 -0.13
CA GLY A 95 3.17 14.83 1.10
C GLY A 95 2.76 15.93 2.08
N GLY A 96 2.75 15.61 3.38
CA GLY A 96 2.27 16.50 4.42
C GLY A 96 0.75 16.70 4.50
N LYS A 97 -0.01 16.16 3.53
CA LYS A 97 -1.49 16.15 3.53
C LYS A 97 -2.05 14.77 3.88
N MET A 98 -1.27 13.72 3.62
CA MET A 98 -1.57 12.34 3.98
C MET A 98 -0.28 11.57 4.25
N ASP A 99 -0.37 10.49 5.01
CA ASP A 99 0.76 9.59 5.25
C ASP A 99 1.06 8.77 3.99
N LEU A 100 2.33 8.75 3.58
CA LEU A 100 2.79 7.98 2.43
C LEU A 100 3.49 6.71 2.86
N MET A 101 3.24 5.62 2.17
CA MET A 101 3.82 4.31 2.44
C MET A 101 4.24 3.64 1.15
N LEU A 102 5.29 2.85 1.23
CA LEU A 102 5.82 2.09 0.09
C LEU A 102 5.89 0.61 0.41
N ASP A 103 5.36 -0.19 -0.50
CA ASP A 103 5.48 -1.65 -0.50
C ASP A 103 6.07 -2.12 -1.86
N PRO A 104 7.38 -2.37 -1.92
CA PRO A 104 8.02 -2.93 -3.11
C PRO A 104 7.59 -4.36 -3.45
N ALA A 105 6.85 -5.03 -2.59
CA ALA A 105 6.44 -6.43 -2.76
C ALA A 105 7.64 -7.35 -3.08
N SER A 106 8.70 -7.25 -2.30
CA SER A 106 9.94 -8.03 -2.44
C SER A 106 10.61 -7.90 -3.82
N SER A 107 10.47 -6.73 -4.47
CA SER A 107 10.97 -6.52 -5.83
C SER A 107 12.35 -5.87 -5.92
N LEU A 108 12.98 -5.54 -4.80
CA LEU A 108 14.36 -5.05 -4.74
C LEU A 108 15.32 -6.23 -4.68
N LEU A 109 16.27 -6.30 -5.62
CA LEU A 109 17.14 -7.46 -5.82
C LEU A 109 18.35 -7.48 -4.87
N THR A 110 18.75 -6.32 -4.36
CA THR A 110 19.95 -6.20 -3.53
C THR A 110 19.71 -5.33 -2.31
N TRP A 111 20.50 -5.58 -1.26
CA TRP A 111 20.54 -4.70 -0.10
C TRP A 111 20.91 -3.24 -0.47
N GLY A 112 21.79 -3.06 -1.45
CA GLY A 112 22.18 -1.73 -1.93
C GLY A 112 21.02 -0.96 -2.55
N ASP A 113 20.14 -1.63 -3.30
CA ASP A 113 18.91 -1.03 -3.85
C ASP A 113 17.93 -0.69 -2.75
N ALA A 114 17.72 -1.60 -1.81
CA ALA A 114 16.85 -1.37 -0.66
C ALA A 114 17.32 -0.18 0.20
N LEU A 115 18.63 -0.05 0.41
CA LEU A 115 19.20 1.08 1.13
C LEU A 115 18.97 2.43 0.39
N GLN A 116 19.11 2.45 -0.94
CA GLN A 116 18.85 3.66 -1.73
C GLN A 116 17.37 4.06 -1.67
N VAL A 117 16.48 3.09 -1.77
CA VAL A 117 15.03 3.32 -1.63
C VAL A 117 14.68 3.79 -0.22
N GLY A 118 15.23 3.14 0.81
CA GLY A 118 15.03 3.55 2.20
C GLY A 118 15.46 5.00 2.47
N LYS A 119 16.61 5.43 1.92
CA LYS A 119 17.05 6.82 2.00
C LYS A 119 16.09 7.78 1.29
N ALA A 120 15.57 7.40 0.13
CA ALA A 120 14.58 8.21 -0.58
C ALA A 120 13.25 8.28 0.21
N CYS A 121 12.81 7.19 0.82
CA CYS A 121 11.65 7.20 1.70
C CYS A 121 11.84 8.16 2.89
N ASP A 122 13.01 8.14 3.51
CA ASP A 122 13.36 9.05 4.61
C ASP A 122 13.39 10.52 4.15
N GLU A 123 14.03 10.80 3.01
CA GLU A 123 14.13 12.15 2.41
C GLU A 123 12.77 12.74 2.06
N TYR A 124 11.87 11.92 1.49
CA TYR A 124 10.55 12.36 1.05
C TYR A 124 9.45 12.17 2.09
N GLY A 125 9.78 11.76 3.32
CA GLY A 125 8.88 11.68 4.46
C GLY A 125 7.87 10.54 4.37
N TYR A 126 8.24 9.41 3.78
CA TYR A 126 7.40 8.20 3.79
C TYR A 126 7.36 7.60 5.19
N TYR A 127 6.16 7.23 5.64
CA TYR A 127 5.90 6.72 6.98
C TYR A 127 6.49 5.32 7.21
N TRP A 128 6.42 4.43 6.20
CA TRP A 128 7.12 3.13 6.24
C TRP A 128 7.53 2.63 4.85
N LEU A 129 8.48 1.71 4.88
CA LEU A 129 8.91 0.85 3.77
C LEU A 129 8.64 -0.61 4.17
N GLU A 130 7.73 -1.28 3.44
CA GLU A 130 7.27 -2.66 3.66
C GLU A 130 8.00 -3.60 2.70
N ASP A 131 8.32 -4.82 3.13
CA ASP A 131 8.85 -5.92 2.31
C ASP A 131 9.81 -5.52 1.17
N PRO A 132 10.96 -4.88 1.45
CA PRO A 132 11.84 -4.37 0.40
C PRO A 132 12.48 -5.47 -0.45
N TYR A 133 12.72 -6.69 0.11
CA TYR A 133 13.25 -7.87 -0.56
C TYR A 133 12.85 -9.16 0.16
#